data_ee1ae6fbda99088946358d0943630a3e
#
_entry.id   ee1ae6fbda99088946358d0943630a3e
#
_cell.length_a   1.000
_cell.length_b   1.000
_cell.length_c   1.000
_cell.angle_alpha   90.00
_cell.angle_beta   90.00
_cell.angle_gamma   90.00
#
_symmetry.space_group_name_H-M   'P 1'
#
loop_
_entity.id
_entity.type
_entity.pdbx_description
1 polymer ?
#
loop_
_entity_poly.entity_id
_entity_poly.type
_entity_poly.pdbx_seq_one_letter_code
_entity_poly.pdbx_strand_id
1 'polypeptide(L)'
;PPQRRPDGLIFAEEDKTGFSILQGMTDETSAQFSLVLPKNIPWSVTVQRSDGLHAPLAIQQEIFAREYSDFAVYRLLVEGLELRTNYVLSVSDVTGHVHDRREFRALDLSPRSVRLGFVSCALDILHRDDIYVQLEQQNPDMIFFLGDNVYADRVTVFKKRNADERQLWTRYVETRNRVRLYYQKRLTPVLATWDDHDFGRNNGTREFPHREAARICFETFFPQTERPALQNGPGIAKRFIGFGADFYLLDGRYFRDNPALRERKLLGATQEKWLFSKVDPGKASWLLNGSMFFGAYTGKDSFEGVYANDFQSFKDKLRASDGLFCFGSGDVHFSEVMDLEEDLLGYKSFEMVSSSIHSMAIPGHEMRFSNPRRRRATGHHNFTVFDGVFYPDRVEGSLTAFSAARKVYTTPAWLAR
;
A
#
# COMPACT_ATOMS: atom_id res chain seq x y z
N PRO A 1 0.16 -25.88 -22.47
CA PRO A 1 1.13 -25.79 -21.41
C PRO A 1 1.62 -24.33 -21.35
N PRO A 2 1.70 -23.72 -20.15
CA PRO A 2 2.14 -22.34 -20.02
C PRO A 2 3.55 -22.18 -20.62
N GLN A 3 3.73 -21.16 -21.45
CA GLN A 3 5.03 -20.84 -22.01
C GLN A 3 5.95 -20.30 -20.91
N ARG A 4 7.10 -20.93 -20.70
CA ARG A 4 8.15 -20.39 -19.84
C ARG A 4 8.96 -19.35 -20.62
N ARG A 5 9.10 -18.15 -20.06
CA ARG A 5 10.10 -17.21 -20.56
C ARG A 5 11.51 -17.68 -20.22
N PRO A 6 12.56 -17.16 -20.90
CA PRO A 6 13.96 -17.51 -20.62
C PRO A 6 14.40 -17.23 -19.17
N ASP A 7 13.66 -16.38 -18.44
CA ASP A 7 13.88 -16.05 -17.02
C ASP A 7 13.20 -17.03 -16.04
N GLY A 8 12.55 -18.06 -16.55
CA GLY A 8 11.87 -19.09 -15.74
C GLY A 8 10.50 -18.69 -15.21
N LEU A 9 9.97 -17.51 -15.58
CA LEU A 9 8.65 -17.04 -15.15
C LEU A 9 7.55 -17.78 -15.92
N ILE A 10 6.55 -18.25 -15.18
CA ILE A 10 5.34 -18.86 -15.77
C ILE A 10 4.34 -17.71 -15.99
N PHE A 11 3.99 -17.45 -17.26
CA PHE A 11 2.94 -16.50 -17.62
C PHE A 11 1.65 -17.22 -17.93
N ALA A 12 0.62 -16.86 -17.22
CA ALA A 12 -0.76 -17.08 -17.65
C ALA A 12 -1.27 -15.73 -18.23
N GLU A 13 -0.85 -15.38 -19.46
CA GLU A 13 -1.43 -14.23 -20.19
C GLU A 13 -2.93 -14.42 -20.42
N GLU A 14 -3.40 -15.65 -20.41
CA GLU A 14 -4.81 -16.04 -20.63
C GLU A 14 -5.74 -15.64 -19.47
N ASP A 15 -5.21 -15.32 -18.27
CA ASP A 15 -6.01 -14.98 -17.09
C ASP A 15 -6.27 -13.47 -16.89
N LYS A 16 -5.65 -12.60 -17.67
CA LYS A 16 -5.89 -11.14 -17.64
C LYS A 16 -7.02 -10.76 -18.58
N THR A 17 -8.23 -11.18 -18.25
CA THR A 17 -9.42 -10.74 -18.97
C THR A 17 -9.97 -9.46 -18.32
N GLY A 18 -10.36 -8.48 -19.15
CA GLY A 18 -10.98 -7.24 -18.69
C GLY A 18 -9.96 -6.11 -18.45
N PHE A 19 -10.29 -5.23 -17.53
CA PHE A 19 -9.59 -3.97 -17.29
C PHE A 19 -8.86 -3.96 -15.93
N SER A 20 -7.94 -3.00 -15.79
CA SER A 20 -7.28 -2.75 -14.51
C SER A 20 -8.24 -2.05 -13.54
N ILE A 21 -8.68 -2.75 -12.50
CA ILE A 21 -9.60 -2.26 -11.48
C ILE A 21 -8.97 -2.40 -10.10
N LEU A 22 -9.02 -1.32 -9.32
CA LEU A 22 -8.60 -1.28 -7.91
C LEU A 22 -9.77 -0.84 -7.04
N GLN A 23 -10.11 -1.64 -6.05
CA GLN A 23 -10.96 -1.24 -4.93
C GLN A 23 -10.08 -0.57 -3.88
N GLY A 24 -10.39 0.68 -3.55
CA GLY A 24 -9.68 1.47 -2.56
C GLY A 24 -10.41 1.55 -1.23
N MET A 25 -10.53 2.77 -0.70
CA MET A 25 -11.25 2.98 0.54
C MET A 25 -12.64 2.37 0.49
N THR A 26 -12.90 1.51 1.45
CA THR A 26 -14.16 0.79 1.61
C THR A 26 -14.54 0.75 3.08
N ASP A 27 -15.80 1.01 3.36
CA ASP A 27 -16.41 0.89 4.68
C ASP A 27 -17.71 0.06 4.63
N GLU A 28 -18.53 0.11 5.67
CA GLU A 28 -19.77 -0.65 5.78
C GLU A 28 -20.81 -0.27 4.73
N THR A 29 -20.73 0.96 4.18
CA THR A 29 -21.79 1.57 3.37
C THR A 29 -21.31 2.09 2.03
N SER A 30 -20.01 2.15 1.81
CA SER A 30 -19.44 2.71 0.60
C SER A 30 -18.14 2.04 0.15
N ALA A 31 -17.83 2.14 -1.13
CA ALA A 31 -16.56 1.72 -1.71
C ALA A 31 -16.10 2.67 -2.81
N GLN A 32 -14.81 2.90 -2.87
CA GLN A 32 -14.17 3.69 -3.92
C GLN A 32 -13.41 2.78 -4.87
N PHE A 33 -13.41 3.14 -6.15
CA PHE A 33 -12.68 2.38 -7.17
C PHE A 33 -11.90 3.32 -8.08
N SER A 34 -10.81 2.78 -8.65
CA SER A 34 -10.16 3.38 -9.81
C SER A 34 -10.02 2.34 -10.91
N LEU A 35 -10.49 2.68 -12.10
CA LEU A 35 -10.43 1.85 -13.30
C LEU A 35 -9.54 2.54 -14.33
N VAL A 36 -8.64 1.79 -14.96
CA VAL A 36 -7.84 2.29 -16.10
C VAL A 36 -8.45 1.72 -17.36
N LEU A 37 -9.10 2.58 -18.13
CA LEU A 37 -9.89 2.20 -19.33
C LEU A 37 -9.36 2.91 -20.57
N PRO A 38 -9.44 2.27 -21.77
CA PRO A 38 -9.17 2.95 -23.04
C PRO A 38 -10.05 4.20 -23.21
N LYS A 39 -9.45 5.37 -23.49
CA LYS A 39 -10.18 6.65 -23.50
C LYS A 39 -11.02 6.89 -24.77
N ASN A 40 -10.75 6.15 -25.83
CA ASN A 40 -11.40 6.36 -27.14
C ASN A 40 -12.77 5.67 -27.24
N ILE A 41 -13.20 4.98 -26.22
CA ILE A 41 -14.48 4.30 -26.11
C ILE A 41 -15.21 4.87 -24.89
N PRO A 42 -16.47 5.30 -25.02
CA PRO A 42 -17.27 5.67 -23.87
C PRO A 42 -17.70 4.41 -23.11
N TRP A 43 -17.36 4.35 -21.83
CA TRP A 43 -17.64 3.23 -20.95
C TRP A 43 -18.79 3.55 -20.00
N SER A 44 -19.64 2.55 -19.76
CA SER A 44 -20.66 2.55 -18.71
C SER A 44 -20.21 1.61 -17.59
N VAL A 45 -20.28 2.09 -16.35
CA VAL A 45 -19.99 1.27 -15.17
C VAL A 45 -21.26 1.15 -14.33
N THR A 46 -21.58 -0.06 -13.94
CA THR A 46 -22.72 -0.36 -13.07
C THR A 46 -22.27 -1.20 -11.87
N VAL A 47 -22.93 -0.99 -10.73
CA VAL A 47 -22.76 -1.81 -9.53
C VAL A 47 -24.14 -2.28 -9.08
N GLN A 48 -24.28 -3.56 -8.87
CA GLN A 48 -25.52 -4.17 -8.39
C GLN A 48 -25.23 -5.35 -7.44
N ARG A 49 -26.21 -5.75 -6.68
CA ARG A 49 -26.13 -6.98 -5.88
C ARG A 49 -25.94 -8.19 -6.80
N SER A 50 -25.16 -9.17 -6.35
CA SER A 50 -24.87 -10.36 -7.15
C SER A 50 -26.10 -11.26 -7.38
N ASP A 51 -27.17 -11.12 -6.57
CA ASP A 51 -28.45 -11.81 -6.76
C ASP A 51 -29.27 -11.29 -7.96
N GLY A 52 -28.94 -10.11 -8.48
CA GLY A 52 -29.61 -9.49 -9.61
C GLY A 52 -31.06 -9.03 -9.35
N LEU A 53 -31.53 -9.10 -8.09
CA LEU A 53 -32.94 -8.81 -7.73
C LEU A 53 -33.17 -7.32 -7.43
N HIS A 54 -32.12 -6.52 -7.35
CA HIS A 54 -32.17 -5.11 -6.96
C HIS A 54 -31.67 -4.21 -8.08
N ALA A 55 -32.19 -2.98 -8.10
CA ALA A 55 -31.68 -1.96 -9.01
C ALA A 55 -30.19 -1.68 -8.79
N PRO A 56 -29.45 -1.26 -9.83
CA PRO A 56 -28.07 -0.81 -9.68
C PRO A 56 -27.94 0.32 -8.66
N LEU A 57 -26.83 0.33 -7.90
CA LEU A 57 -26.50 1.40 -6.99
C LEU A 57 -26.11 2.68 -7.71
N ALA A 58 -26.32 3.82 -7.07
CA ALA A 58 -25.83 5.10 -7.57
C ALA A 58 -24.30 5.15 -7.52
N ILE A 59 -23.69 5.67 -8.58
CA ILE A 59 -22.25 5.84 -8.72
C ILE A 59 -21.95 7.31 -8.99
N GLN A 60 -21.11 7.92 -8.14
CA GLN A 60 -20.47 9.19 -8.48
C GLN A 60 -19.19 8.88 -9.25
N GLN A 61 -18.97 9.53 -10.39
CA GLN A 61 -17.87 9.24 -11.28
C GLN A 61 -17.11 10.51 -11.66
N GLU A 62 -15.78 10.42 -11.61
CA GLU A 62 -14.85 11.41 -12.16
C GLU A 62 -13.91 10.74 -13.17
N ILE A 63 -13.58 11.43 -14.27
CA ILE A 63 -12.71 10.90 -15.31
C ILE A 63 -11.49 11.79 -15.45
N PHE A 64 -10.32 11.19 -15.30
CA PHE A 64 -9.02 11.83 -15.46
C PHE A 64 -8.35 11.29 -16.73
N ALA A 65 -8.06 12.18 -17.67
CA ALA A 65 -7.41 11.84 -18.94
C ALA A 65 -6.21 12.75 -19.21
N ARG A 66 -5.31 12.28 -20.04
CA ARG A 66 -4.18 13.06 -20.58
C ARG A 66 -4.17 12.91 -22.10
N GLU A 67 -3.85 13.98 -22.82
CA GLU A 67 -3.83 13.95 -24.30
C GLU A 67 -2.89 12.89 -24.86
N TYR A 68 -1.75 12.73 -24.21
CA TYR A 68 -0.68 11.81 -24.60
C TYR A 68 -0.85 10.36 -24.12
N SER A 69 -1.97 10.04 -23.47
CA SER A 69 -2.28 8.67 -22.98
C SER A 69 -3.47 8.09 -23.74
N ASP A 70 -3.39 6.82 -24.10
CA ASP A 70 -4.50 6.06 -24.68
C ASP A 70 -5.52 5.61 -23.64
N PHE A 71 -5.20 5.81 -22.35
CA PHE A 71 -6.04 5.41 -21.23
C PHE A 71 -6.46 6.61 -20.39
N ALA A 72 -7.65 6.49 -19.81
CA ALA A 72 -8.19 7.38 -18.78
C ALA A 72 -8.39 6.62 -17.47
N VAL A 73 -8.37 7.34 -16.36
CA VAL A 73 -8.68 6.81 -15.03
C VAL A 73 -10.08 7.24 -14.64
N TYR A 74 -10.93 6.27 -14.39
CA TYR A 74 -12.29 6.45 -13.88
C TYR A 74 -12.24 6.26 -12.36
N ARG A 75 -12.51 7.32 -11.61
CA ARG A 75 -12.67 7.29 -10.16
C ARG A 75 -14.14 7.16 -9.83
N LEU A 76 -14.47 6.16 -9.03
CA LEU A 76 -15.86 5.90 -8.66
C LEU A 76 -16.02 5.95 -7.15
N LEU A 77 -17.14 6.50 -6.70
CA LEU A 77 -17.67 6.34 -5.36
C LEU A 77 -19.04 5.67 -5.47
N VAL A 78 -19.17 4.51 -4.85
CA VAL A 78 -20.40 3.74 -4.75
C VAL A 78 -20.90 3.84 -3.32
N GLU A 79 -22.14 4.24 -3.12
CA GLU A 79 -22.79 4.35 -1.82
C GLU A 79 -24.02 3.44 -1.75
N GLY A 80 -24.51 3.19 -0.53
CA GLY A 80 -25.65 2.31 -0.31
C GLY A 80 -25.27 0.82 -0.26
N LEU A 81 -24.02 0.50 0.04
CA LEU A 81 -23.61 -0.87 0.31
C LEU A 81 -24.21 -1.38 1.63
N GLU A 82 -24.40 -2.66 1.72
CA GLU A 82 -24.84 -3.38 2.92
C GLU A 82 -23.83 -4.46 3.28
N LEU A 83 -23.57 -4.61 4.56
CA LEU A 83 -22.68 -5.66 5.06
C LEU A 83 -23.17 -7.05 4.66
N ARG A 84 -22.19 -7.96 4.48
CA ARG A 84 -22.42 -9.38 4.12
C ARG A 84 -23.11 -9.59 2.77
N THR A 85 -23.18 -8.54 1.95
CA THR A 85 -23.75 -8.57 0.62
C THR A 85 -22.64 -8.59 -0.43
N ASN A 86 -22.77 -9.48 -1.41
CA ASN A 86 -21.87 -9.50 -2.57
C ASN A 86 -22.42 -8.57 -3.64
N TYR A 87 -21.53 -7.80 -4.24
CA TYR A 87 -21.80 -6.89 -5.34
C TYR A 87 -20.98 -7.26 -6.56
N VAL A 88 -21.49 -6.92 -7.73
CA VAL A 88 -20.79 -7.04 -9.00
C VAL A 88 -20.65 -5.65 -9.60
N LEU A 89 -19.40 -5.24 -9.85
CA LEU A 89 -19.06 -4.10 -10.70
C LEU A 89 -18.90 -4.62 -12.12
N SER A 90 -19.65 -4.02 -13.07
CA SER A 90 -19.61 -4.37 -14.48
C SER A 90 -19.20 -3.17 -15.31
N VAL A 91 -18.35 -3.38 -16.33
CA VAL A 91 -17.93 -2.38 -17.30
C VAL A 91 -18.44 -2.79 -18.67
N SER A 92 -19.23 -1.91 -19.30
CA SER A 92 -19.87 -2.15 -20.59
C SER A 92 -19.54 -1.04 -21.58
N ASP A 93 -19.57 -1.35 -22.86
CA ASP A 93 -19.53 -0.36 -23.94
C ASP A 93 -20.91 0.25 -24.23
N VAL A 94 -20.97 1.14 -25.21
CA VAL A 94 -22.21 1.82 -25.64
C VAL A 94 -23.27 0.88 -26.24
N THR A 95 -22.89 -0.33 -26.65
CA THR A 95 -23.82 -1.34 -27.17
C THR A 95 -24.46 -2.16 -26.05
N GLY A 96 -23.99 -1.98 -24.82
CA GLY A 96 -24.40 -2.77 -23.66
C GLY A 96 -23.62 -4.08 -23.52
N HIS A 97 -22.61 -4.33 -24.36
CA HIS A 97 -21.76 -5.51 -24.21
C HIS A 97 -20.87 -5.35 -22.97
N VAL A 98 -20.89 -6.35 -22.07
CA VAL A 98 -20.11 -6.35 -20.85
C VAL A 98 -18.72 -6.92 -21.11
N HIS A 99 -17.69 -6.09 -20.91
CA HIS A 99 -16.29 -6.43 -21.11
C HIS A 99 -15.59 -6.90 -19.83
N ASP A 100 -16.09 -6.48 -18.65
CA ASP A 100 -15.51 -6.88 -17.37
C ASP A 100 -16.56 -7.00 -16.28
N ARG A 101 -16.36 -7.96 -15.37
CA ARG A 101 -17.15 -8.16 -14.17
C ARG A 101 -16.25 -8.50 -12.99
N ARG A 102 -16.42 -7.77 -11.87
CA ARG A 102 -15.67 -7.98 -10.63
C ARG A 102 -16.61 -8.08 -9.45
N GLU A 103 -16.33 -9.04 -8.59
CA GLU A 103 -17.03 -9.20 -7.32
C GLU A 103 -16.33 -8.40 -6.22
N PHE A 104 -17.10 -7.81 -5.33
CA PHE A 104 -16.60 -7.14 -4.14
C PHE A 104 -17.64 -7.15 -3.01
N ARG A 105 -17.22 -6.69 -1.83
CA ARG A 105 -18.08 -6.52 -0.65
C ARG A 105 -17.81 -5.19 0.03
N ALA A 106 -18.79 -4.72 0.82
CA ALA A 106 -18.56 -3.76 1.88
C ALA A 106 -17.61 -4.34 2.92
N LEU A 107 -16.84 -3.49 3.57
CA LEU A 107 -15.88 -3.87 4.60
C LEU A 107 -16.47 -3.59 5.98
N ASP A 108 -16.62 -4.64 6.79
CA ASP A 108 -17.01 -4.50 8.19
C ASP A 108 -15.79 -4.03 9.01
N LEU A 109 -15.84 -2.82 9.53
CA LEU A 109 -14.77 -2.20 10.31
C LEU A 109 -14.89 -2.45 11.81
N SER A 110 -15.98 -3.08 12.25
CA SER A 110 -16.28 -3.31 13.67
C SER A 110 -15.52 -4.50 14.29
N PRO A 111 -15.22 -5.62 13.60
CA PRO A 111 -14.47 -6.71 14.18
C PRO A 111 -13.05 -6.29 14.56
N ARG A 112 -12.60 -6.75 15.73
CA ARG A 112 -11.21 -6.55 16.17
C ARG A 112 -10.27 -7.62 15.64
N SER A 113 -10.78 -8.81 15.32
CA SER A 113 -10.04 -9.88 14.66
C SER A 113 -10.01 -9.63 13.16
N VAL A 114 -8.84 -9.54 12.58
CA VAL A 114 -8.65 -9.14 11.19
C VAL A 114 -7.44 -9.82 10.57
N ARG A 115 -7.51 -10.02 9.25
CA ARG A 115 -6.40 -10.46 8.42
C ARG A 115 -5.99 -9.35 7.46
N LEU A 116 -4.79 -8.80 7.64
CA LEU A 116 -4.26 -7.69 6.84
C LEU A 116 -3.08 -8.13 5.99
N GLY A 117 -3.12 -7.81 4.70
CA GLY A 117 -1.98 -8.00 3.79
C GLY A 117 -1.11 -6.74 3.75
N PHE A 118 0.22 -6.92 3.70
CA PHE A 118 1.19 -5.83 3.54
C PHE A 118 2.12 -6.15 2.37
N VAL A 119 2.24 -5.20 1.45
CA VAL A 119 3.05 -5.34 0.24
C VAL A 119 3.83 -4.06 -0.03
N SER A 120 5.01 -4.18 -0.62
CA SER A 120 5.77 -3.05 -1.16
C SER A 120 6.67 -3.48 -2.32
N CYS A 121 7.27 -2.51 -3.00
CA CYS A 121 8.30 -2.73 -4.02
C CYS A 121 7.82 -3.62 -5.17
N ALA A 122 6.81 -3.11 -5.91
CA ALA A 122 6.14 -3.77 -7.02
C ALA A 122 6.69 -3.29 -8.38
N LEU A 123 7.97 -3.58 -8.69
CA LEU A 123 8.58 -3.21 -9.98
C LEU A 123 7.96 -4.01 -11.13
N ASP A 124 7.00 -3.42 -11.83
CA ASP A 124 6.19 -4.05 -12.87
C ASP A 124 6.99 -4.67 -14.02
N ILE A 125 8.21 -4.18 -14.30
CA ILE A 125 9.13 -4.74 -15.30
C ILE A 125 9.60 -6.16 -14.91
N LEU A 126 9.65 -6.46 -13.61
CA LEU A 126 9.95 -7.77 -13.03
C LEU A 126 8.72 -8.51 -12.54
N HIS A 127 7.55 -8.18 -13.08
CA HIS A 127 6.25 -8.65 -12.64
C HIS A 127 6.17 -10.19 -12.50
N ARG A 128 5.47 -10.63 -11.45
CA ARG A 128 5.22 -12.03 -11.12
C ARG A 128 3.75 -12.25 -10.77
N ASP A 129 3.03 -12.98 -11.61
CA ASP A 129 1.61 -13.30 -11.36
C ASP A 129 1.43 -14.23 -10.16
N ASP A 130 2.33 -15.21 -10.00
CA ASP A 130 2.23 -16.28 -9.00
C ASP A 130 2.14 -15.78 -7.56
N ILE A 131 2.85 -14.68 -7.24
CA ILE A 131 2.82 -14.13 -5.88
C ILE A 131 1.50 -13.45 -5.55
N TYR A 132 0.83 -12.86 -6.56
CA TYR A 132 -0.49 -12.27 -6.38
C TYR A 132 -1.58 -13.33 -6.26
N VAL A 133 -1.44 -14.48 -6.94
CA VAL A 133 -2.31 -15.65 -6.71
C VAL A 133 -2.17 -16.13 -5.26
N GLN A 134 -0.94 -16.20 -4.75
CA GLN A 134 -0.71 -16.56 -3.36
C GLN A 134 -1.30 -15.53 -2.38
N LEU A 135 -1.21 -14.23 -2.68
CA LEU A 135 -1.81 -13.17 -1.86
C LEU A 135 -3.35 -13.31 -1.83
N GLU A 136 -3.98 -13.53 -2.98
CA GLU A 136 -5.42 -13.76 -3.09
C GLU A 136 -5.88 -14.98 -2.28
N GLN A 137 -5.11 -16.07 -2.30
CA GLN A 137 -5.39 -17.30 -1.52
C GLN A 137 -5.34 -17.04 0.00
N GLN A 138 -4.59 -16.04 0.48
CA GLN A 138 -4.61 -15.67 1.89
C GLN A 138 -5.91 -14.96 2.30
N ASN A 139 -6.72 -14.51 1.33
CA ASN A 139 -8.01 -13.88 1.55
C ASN A 139 -7.96 -12.77 2.64
N PRO A 140 -7.09 -11.75 2.51
CA PRO A 140 -7.03 -10.67 3.48
C PRO A 140 -8.31 -9.83 3.43
N ASP A 141 -8.72 -9.28 4.58
CA ASP A 141 -9.82 -8.34 4.68
C ASP A 141 -9.49 -7.02 3.99
N MET A 142 -8.21 -6.61 4.07
CA MET A 142 -7.67 -5.40 3.45
C MET A 142 -6.18 -5.59 3.17
N ILE A 143 -5.67 -4.87 2.16
CA ILE A 143 -4.24 -4.84 1.82
C ILE A 143 -3.71 -3.41 2.01
N PHE A 144 -2.57 -3.27 2.67
CA PHE A 144 -1.80 -2.04 2.76
C PHE A 144 -0.60 -2.08 1.83
N PHE A 145 -0.50 -1.08 0.96
CA PHE A 145 0.66 -0.85 0.11
C PHE A 145 1.62 0.12 0.81
N LEU A 146 2.83 -0.35 1.07
CA LEU A 146 3.87 0.34 1.83
C LEU A 146 4.94 0.91 0.90
N GLY A 147 4.51 1.66 -0.10
CA GLY A 147 5.40 2.35 -1.03
C GLY A 147 6.02 1.48 -2.13
N ASP A 148 6.62 2.15 -3.11
CA ASP A 148 7.15 1.56 -4.33
C ASP A 148 6.13 0.74 -5.10
N ASN A 149 4.89 1.23 -5.10
CA ASN A 149 3.77 0.60 -5.80
C ASN A 149 3.89 0.76 -7.31
N VAL A 150 4.57 1.85 -7.72
CA VAL A 150 4.88 2.20 -9.10
C VAL A 150 6.31 2.72 -9.18
N TYR A 151 7.12 2.12 -10.03
CA TYR A 151 8.48 2.60 -10.29
C TYR A 151 8.47 3.66 -11.39
N ALA A 152 7.99 4.86 -11.05
CA ALA A 152 7.82 5.95 -12.01
C ALA A 152 9.14 6.51 -12.56
N ASP A 153 10.22 6.42 -11.80
CA ASP A 153 11.57 6.83 -12.21
C ASP A 153 12.33 5.77 -13.04
N ARG A 154 11.71 4.62 -13.34
CA ARG A 154 12.37 3.54 -14.11
C ARG A 154 12.01 3.62 -15.60
N VAL A 155 13.03 3.52 -16.43
CA VAL A 155 12.93 3.35 -17.89
C VAL A 155 13.13 1.89 -18.26
N THR A 156 14.07 1.22 -17.57
CA THR A 156 14.31 -0.23 -17.63
C THR A 156 14.64 -0.72 -16.22
N VAL A 157 14.84 -2.03 -16.03
CA VAL A 157 15.25 -2.61 -14.74
C VAL A 157 16.45 -1.87 -14.13
N PHE A 158 17.43 -1.47 -14.96
CA PHE A 158 18.68 -0.85 -14.50
C PHE A 158 18.77 0.66 -14.74
N LYS A 159 17.94 1.22 -15.63
CA LYS A 159 18.02 2.64 -16.01
C LYS A 159 16.99 3.45 -15.24
N LYS A 160 17.46 4.35 -14.38
CA LYS A 160 16.67 5.34 -13.66
C LYS A 160 16.71 6.70 -14.36
N ARG A 161 15.64 7.45 -14.25
CA ARG A 161 15.54 8.86 -14.66
C ARG A 161 14.50 9.54 -13.76
N ASN A 162 14.79 10.74 -13.26
CA ASN A 162 13.77 11.53 -12.58
C ASN A 162 12.56 11.68 -13.48
N ALA A 163 11.39 11.31 -12.98
CA ALA A 163 10.16 11.38 -13.75
C ALA A 163 9.71 12.84 -13.89
N ASP A 164 9.29 13.21 -15.10
CA ASP A 164 8.45 14.37 -15.35
C ASP A 164 6.95 13.97 -15.24
N GLU A 165 6.05 14.93 -15.37
CA GLU A 165 4.59 14.68 -15.26
C GLU A 165 4.10 13.63 -16.25
N ARG A 166 4.62 13.65 -17.49
CA ARG A 166 4.25 12.68 -18.51
C ARG A 166 4.72 11.28 -18.15
N GLN A 167 5.96 11.16 -17.66
CA GLN A 167 6.51 9.87 -17.25
C GLN A 167 5.79 9.31 -16.02
N LEU A 168 5.48 10.15 -15.02
CA LEU A 168 4.65 9.76 -13.88
C LEU A 168 3.36 9.09 -14.34
N TRP A 169 2.53 9.80 -15.10
CA TRP A 169 1.27 9.26 -15.60
C TRP A 169 1.44 7.97 -16.40
N THR A 170 2.38 7.97 -17.35
CA THR A 170 2.63 6.82 -18.22
C THR A 170 3.00 5.58 -17.41
N ARG A 171 3.91 5.73 -16.43
CA ARG A 171 4.34 4.60 -15.59
C ARG A 171 3.25 4.07 -14.69
N TYR A 172 2.40 4.95 -14.14
CA TYR A 172 1.23 4.53 -13.38
C TYR A 172 0.25 3.74 -14.26
N VAL A 173 -0.05 4.19 -15.46
CA VAL A 173 -0.90 3.45 -16.43
C VAL A 173 -0.27 2.09 -16.77
N GLU A 174 1.03 2.05 -17.10
CA GLU A 174 1.73 0.82 -17.46
C GLU A 174 1.72 -0.20 -16.32
N THR A 175 2.04 0.23 -15.09
CA THR A 175 2.00 -0.64 -13.90
C THR A 175 0.59 -1.18 -13.66
N ARG A 176 -0.43 -0.31 -13.72
CA ARG A 176 -1.83 -0.72 -13.58
C ARG A 176 -2.25 -1.73 -14.64
N ASN A 177 -1.81 -1.58 -15.87
CA ASN A 177 -2.13 -2.51 -16.97
C ASN A 177 -1.28 -3.80 -16.95
N ARG A 178 -0.24 -3.88 -16.13
CA ARG A 178 0.66 -5.04 -16.07
C ARG A 178 0.45 -5.92 -14.84
N VAL A 179 0.22 -5.33 -13.68
CA VAL A 179 0.22 -6.04 -12.40
C VAL A 179 -1.07 -6.81 -12.18
N ARG A 180 -0.95 -8.12 -11.92
CA ARG A 180 -2.08 -9.05 -11.77
C ARG A 180 -3.10 -8.66 -10.70
N LEU A 181 -2.67 -8.02 -9.61
CA LEU A 181 -3.56 -7.58 -8.54
C LEU A 181 -4.80 -6.83 -9.08
N TYR A 182 -4.60 -6.01 -10.11
CA TYR A 182 -5.65 -5.19 -10.70
C TYR A 182 -6.61 -5.96 -11.62
N TYR A 183 -6.36 -7.26 -11.79
CA TYR A 183 -7.14 -8.16 -12.65
C TYR A 183 -7.81 -9.31 -11.87
N GLN A 184 -7.76 -9.27 -10.54
CA GLN A 184 -8.42 -10.25 -9.69
C GLN A 184 -9.94 -10.19 -9.85
N LYS A 185 -10.60 -11.34 -10.00
CA LYS A 185 -12.07 -11.42 -10.15
C LYS A 185 -12.81 -10.96 -8.90
N ARG A 186 -12.25 -11.27 -7.72
CA ARG A 186 -12.72 -10.77 -6.45
C ARG A 186 -11.79 -9.68 -5.96
N LEU A 187 -12.32 -8.47 -5.86
CA LEU A 187 -11.57 -7.31 -5.40
C LEU A 187 -11.42 -7.35 -3.87
N THR A 188 -10.28 -6.88 -3.41
CA THR A 188 -9.96 -6.68 -1.99
C THR A 188 -9.64 -5.20 -1.78
N PRO A 189 -10.16 -4.56 -0.71
CA PRO A 189 -9.84 -3.17 -0.41
C PRO A 189 -8.34 -2.94 -0.24
N VAL A 190 -7.83 -1.88 -0.84
CA VAL A 190 -6.43 -1.47 -0.77
C VAL A 190 -6.33 -0.03 -0.29
N LEU A 191 -5.52 0.21 0.74
CA LEU A 191 -5.02 1.54 1.06
C LEU A 191 -3.51 1.59 0.83
N ALA A 192 -3.01 2.73 0.37
CA ALA A 192 -1.62 2.88 -0.04
C ALA A 192 -0.96 4.10 0.58
N THR A 193 0.31 3.97 0.93
CA THR A 193 1.25 5.08 0.97
C THR A 193 2.27 4.92 -0.15
N TRP A 194 3.07 5.93 -0.39
CA TRP A 194 4.12 5.92 -1.40
C TRP A 194 5.52 5.82 -0.82
N ASP A 195 6.50 5.57 -1.72
CA ASP A 195 7.89 5.81 -1.43
C ASP A 195 8.59 6.52 -2.61
N ASP A 196 9.89 6.46 -2.74
CA ASP A 196 10.66 7.30 -3.64
C ASP A 196 10.41 7.00 -5.12
N HIS A 197 10.13 5.75 -5.47
CA HIS A 197 9.83 5.38 -6.85
C HIS A 197 8.43 5.83 -7.30
N ASP A 198 7.41 5.76 -6.45
CA ASP A 198 6.09 6.35 -6.71
C ASP A 198 6.18 7.87 -6.86
N PHE A 199 7.02 8.49 -5.99
CA PHE A 199 7.28 9.91 -6.00
C PHE A 199 8.01 10.37 -7.26
N GLY A 200 8.66 9.44 -7.99
CA GLY A 200 9.25 9.65 -9.30
C GLY A 200 10.72 10.05 -9.29
N ARG A 201 11.39 9.95 -8.16
CA ARG A 201 12.82 10.20 -8.01
C ARG A 201 13.41 9.36 -6.91
N ASN A 202 14.36 8.47 -7.27
CA ASN A 202 15.08 7.67 -6.28
C ASN A 202 15.66 8.53 -5.15
N ASN A 203 15.37 8.19 -3.90
CA ASN A 203 15.67 8.96 -2.69
C ASN A 203 15.17 10.42 -2.77
N GLY A 204 14.01 10.63 -3.43
CA GLY A 204 13.42 11.95 -3.64
C GLY A 204 13.09 12.66 -2.33
N THR A 205 13.24 13.99 -2.33
CA THR A 205 13.00 14.91 -1.22
C THR A 205 12.04 16.01 -1.65
N ARG A 206 11.61 16.87 -0.73
CA ARG A 206 10.72 18.00 -1.03
C ARG A 206 11.25 18.97 -2.11
N GLU A 207 12.53 18.86 -2.45
CA GLU A 207 13.15 19.63 -3.55
C GLU A 207 12.85 19.05 -4.94
N PHE A 208 12.16 17.91 -5.03
CA PHE A 208 11.78 17.34 -6.32
C PHE A 208 10.77 18.25 -7.03
N PRO A 209 11.11 18.78 -8.23
CA PRO A 209 10.30 19.81 -8.88
C PRO A 209 8.92 19.31 -9.30
N HIS A 210 8.75 18.00 -9.55
CA HIS A 210 7.49 17.40 -9.97
C HIS A 210 6.71 16.76 -8.81
N ARG A 211 7.03 17.09 -7.55
CA ARG A 211 6.40 16.50 -6.37
C ARG A 211 4.88 16.66 -6.34
N GLU A 212 4.36 17.80 -6.82
CA GLU A 212 2.93 18.05 -6.88
C GLU A 212 2.25 17.20 -7.96
N ALA A 213 2.88 17.06 -9.12
CA ALA A 213 2.41 16.14 -10.17
C ALA A 213 2.41 14.68 -9.69
N ALA A 214 3.42 14.28 -8.90
CA ALA A 214 3.48 12.97 -8.28
C ALA A 214 2.31 12.76 -7.30
N ARG A 215 2.01 13.76 -6.44
CA ARG A 215 0.88 13.72 -5.51
C ARG A 215 -0.45 13.57 -6.25
N ILE A 216 -0.70 14.41 -7.26
CA ILE A 216 -1.92 14.35 -8.08
C ILE A 216 -2.03 12.99 -8.77
N CYS A 217 -0.93 12.47 -9.32
CA CYS A 217 -0.90 11.17 -9.97
C CYS A 217 -1.24 10.05 -8.98
N PHE A 218 -0.58 10.01 -7.82
CA PHE A 218 -0.86 9.04 -6.78
C PHE A 218 -2.33 9.06 -6.34
N GLU A 219 -2.87 10.24 -6.01
CA GLU A 219 -4.26 10.41 -5.58
C GLU A 219 -5.28 10.04 -6.69
N THR A 220 -4.89 10.19 -7.97
CA THR A 220 -5.74 9.77 -9.09
C THR A 220 -5.83 8.26 -9.19
N PHE A 221 -4.72 7.54 -9.05
CA PHE A 221 -4.67 6.10 -9.26
C PHE A 221 -5.06 5.28 -8.03
N PHE A 222 -4.86 5.82 -6.81
CA PHE A 222 -5.25 5.17 -5.55
C PHE A 222 -6.52 5.83 -4.98
N PRO A 223 -7.70 5.15 -5.06
CA PRO A 223 -8.99 5.70 -4.67
C PRO A 223 -9.16 5.65 -3.15
N GLN A 224 -8.64 6.66 -2.48
CA GLN A 224 -8.64 6.81 -1.01
C GLN A 224 -8.95 8.25 -0.60
N THR A 225 -10.06 8.78 -1.10
CA THR A 225 -10.59 10.10 -0.67
C THR A 225 -11.27 10.00 0.68
N GLU A 226 -11.35 11.13 1.36
CA GLU A 226 -11.87 11.24 2.72
C GLU A 226 -13.27 10.64 2.92
N ARG A 227 -13.41 9.87 3.98
CA ARG A 227 -14.65 9.27 4.46
C ARG A 227 -14.63 9.28 6.01
N PRO A 228 -15.73 9.01 6.71
CA PRO A 228 -15.71 8.96 8.18
C PRO A 228 -14.62 8.08 8.77
N ALA A 229 -14.35 6.92 8.15
CA ALA A 229 -13.29 6.00 8.55
C ALA A 229 -11.92 6.29 7.93
N LEU A 230 -11.78 7.27 7.02
CA LEU A 230 -10.51 7.66 6.40
C LEU A 230 -10.35 9.18 6.38
N GLN A 231 -9.50 9.69 7.25
CA GLN A 231 -9.22 11.11 7.40
C GLN A 231 -7.97 11.52 6.64
N ASN A 232 -8.02 12.67 5.97
CA ASN A 232 -6.86 13.24 5.30
C ASN A 232 -5.86 13.82 6.30
N GLY A 233 -4.58 13.65 5.97
CA GLY A 233 -3.45 14.36 6.56
C GLY A 233 -2.74 15.24 5.55
N PRO A 234 -1.61 15.86 5.92
CA PRO A 234 -0.77 16.63 5.00
C PRO A 234 -0.13 15.73 3.93
N GLY A 235 0.06 16.27 2.72
CA GLY A 235 0.54 15.48 1.58
C GLY A 235 -0.44 14.39 1.21
N ILE A 236 0.05 13.15 1.08
CA ILE A 236 -0.79 11.98 0.85
C ILE A 236 -1.13 11.21 2.13
N ALA A 237 -0.72 11.71 3.30
CA ALA A 237 -0.94 11.01 4.57
C ALA A 237 -2.44 10.79 4.85
N LYS A 238 -2.74 9.63 5.43
CA LYS A 238 -4.11 9.22 5.80
C LYS A 238 -4.13 8.61 7.20
N ARG A 239 -5.25 8.78 7.91
CA ARG A 239 -5.60 8.00 9.09
C ARG A 239 -6.82 7.17 8.77
N PHE A 240 -6.66 5.87 8.73
CA PHE A 240 -7.75 4.91 8.60
C PHE A 240 -8.13 4.38 9.99
N ILE A 241 -9.42 4.37 10.29
CA ILE A 241 -10.00 3.98 11.58
C ILE A 241 -10.85 2.73 11.34
N GLY A 242 -10.43 1.60 11.88
CA GLY A 242 -11.16 0.35 11.71
C GLY A 242 -10.58 -0.78 12.57
N PHE A 243 -11.34 -1.85 12.74
CA PHE A 243 -10.93 -3.08 13.43
C PHE A 243 -10.52 -2.86 14.90
N GLY A 244 -10.95 -1.74 15.51
CA GLY A 244 -10.55 -1.36 16.86
C GLY A 244 -9.17 -0.70 16.96
N ALA A 245 -8.55 -0.33 15.84
CA ALA A 245 -7.24 0.30 15.74
C ALA A 245 -7.25 1.53 14.83
N ASP A 246 -6.17 2.31 14.88
CA ASP A 246 -5.89 3.39 13.95
C ASP A 246 -4.67 3.04 13.09
N PHE A 247 -4.77 3.29 11.78
CA PHE A 247 -3.69 3.05 10.82
C PHE A 247 -3.29 4.38 10.19
N TYR A 248 -2.08 4.84 10.45
CA TYR A 248 -1.52 6.06 9.91
C TYR A 248 -0.62 5.73 8.73
N LEU A 249 -1.11 5.96 7.51
CA LEU A 249 -0.30 5.88 6.31
C LEU A 249 0.44 7.22 6.17
N LEU A 250 1.72 7.21 6.47
CA LEU A 250 2.52 8.43 6.53
C LEU A 250 3.11 8.76 5.14
N ASP A 251 3.29 10.06 4.90
CA ASP A 251 3.98 10.58 3.73
C ASP A 251 5.48 10.76 4.04
N GLY A 252 6.29 9.81 3.63
CA GLY A 252 7.72 9.82 3.85
C GLY A 252 8.52 10.64 2.83
N ARG A 253 7.87 11.33 1.86
CA ARG A 253 8.58 11.97 0.73
C ARG A 253 8.26 13.45 0.53
N TYR A 254 7.00 13.86 0.57
CA TYR A 254 6.58 15.22 0.19
C TYR A 254 7.21 16.32 1.04
N PHE A 255 7.40 16.04 2.33
CA PHE A 255 7.98 17.00 3.32
C PHE A 255 9.44 16.71 3.65
N ARG A 256 10.00 15.64 3.14
CA ARG A 256 11.33 15.13 3.46
C ARG A 256 12.42 16.11 3.07
N ASP A 257 13.26 16.46 4.03
CA ASP A 257 14.44 17.31 3.81
C ASP A 257 15.56 16.53 3.11
N ASN A 258 16.43 17.28 2.42
CA ASN A 258 17.64 16.73 1.85
C ASN A 258 18.55 16.16 2.97
N PRO A 259 18.98 14.88 2.85
CA PRO A 259 19.86 14.26 3.85
C PRO A 259 21.19 14.97 4.10
N ALA A 260 21.63 15.82 3.16
CA ALA A 260 22.86 16.61 3.31
C ALA A 260 22.71 17.80 4.28
N LEU A 261 21.49 18.17 4.65
CA LEU A 261 21.26 19.28 5.60
C LEU A 261 21.62 18.82 7.02
N ARG A 262 22.19 19.77 7.81
CA ARG A 262 22.54 19.51 9.21
C ARG A 262 21.30 19.24 10.06
N GLU A 263 20.30 20.10 9.96
CA GLU A 263 18.99 19.92 10.57
C GLU A 263 18.01 19.51 9.50
N ARG A 264 17.58 18.28 9.56
CA ARG A 264 16.73 17.66 8.53
C ARG A 264 15.63 16.85 9.14
N LYS A 265 14.46 16.90 8.52
CA LYS A 265 13.24 16.18 8.92
C LYS A 265 12.80 15.21 7.86
N LEU A 266 12.29 14.05 8.29
CA LEU A 266 11.70 13.07 7.39
C LEU A 266 10.23 13.41 7.12
N LEU A 267 9.41 13.51 8.15
CA LEU A 267 7.96 13.69 8.02
C LEU A 267 7.54 15.16 7.91
N GLY A 268 8.40 16.08 8.32
CA GLY A 268 8.10 17.51 8.42
C GLY A 268 7.18 17.88 9.59
N ALA A 269 7.29 19.11 10.08
CA ALA A 269 6.61 19.57 11.28
C ALA A 269 5.07 19.52 11.17
N THR A 270 4.53 19.80 9.98
CA THR A 270 3.08 19.83 9.75
C THR A 270 2.47 18.42 9.88
N GLN A 271 3.12 17.41 9.30
CA GLN A 271 2.63 16.03 9.39
C GLN A 271 2.79 15.46 10.80
N GLU A 272 3.91 15.71 11.48
CA GLU A 272 4.09 15.31 12.86
C GLU A 272 3.03 15.92 13.78
N LYS A 273 2.76 17.24 13.64
CA LYS A 273 1.71 17.90 14.42
C LYS A 273 0.34 17.27 14.17
N TRP A 274 0.02 16.96 12.92
CA TRP A 274 -1.23 16.27 12.56
C TRP A 274 -1.27 14.88 13.19
N LEU A 275 -0.24 14.06 13.04
CA LEU A 275 -0.16 12.72 13.60
C LEU A 275 -0.44 12.72 15.09
N PHE A 276 0.35 13.48 15.86
CA PHE A 276 0.25 13.50 17.32
C PHE A 276 -1.04 14.15 17.84
N SER A 277 -1.71 15.00 17.03
CA SER A 277 -3.04 15.53 17.37
C SER A 277 -4.17 14.51 17.21
N LYS A 278 -3.89 13.36 16.57
CA LYS A 278 -4.88 12.33 16.25
C LYS A 278 -4.66 11.02 17.01
N VAL A 279 -3.54 10.88 17.72
CA VAL A 279 -3.26 9.68 18.53
C VAL A 279 -4.32 9.53 19.61
N ASP A 280 -4.93 8.34 19.67
CA ASP A 280 -5.91 7.96 20.68
C ASP A 280 -5.23 6.95 21.64
N PRO A 281 -4.95 7.33 22.91
CA PRO A 281 -4.34 6.42 23.86
C PRO A 281 -5.15 5.16 24.16
N GLY A 282 -6.44 5.17 23.86
CA GLY A 282 -7.36 4.04 24.04
C GLY A 282 -7.34 3.03 22.89
N LYS A 283 -6.45 3.20 21.90
CA LYS A 283 -6.37 2.33 20.71
C LYS A 283 -4.95 2.00 20.33
N ALA A 284 -4.77 0.80 19.78
CA ALA A 284 -3.55 0.48 19.08
C ALA A 284 -3.41 1.31 17.78
N SER A 285 -2.21 1.75 17.47
CA SER A 285 -1.90 2.56 16.30
C SER A 285 -0.80 1.89 15.46
N TRP A 286 -1.08 1.63 14.19
CA TRP A 286 -0.07 1.23 13.20
C TRP A 286 0.46 2.47 12.48
N LEU A 287 1.76 2.71 12.59
CA LEU A 287 2.45 3.70 11.78
C LEU A 287 2.99 2.99 10.54
N LEU A 288 2.45 3.33 9.38
CA LEU A 288 2.78 2.72 8.09
C LEU A 288 3.50 3.75 7.22
N ASN A 289 4.67 3.40 6.70
CA ASN A 289 5.50 4.30 5.88
C ASN A 289 6.17 3.53 4.74
N GLY A 290 6.56 4.20 3.68
CA GLY A 290 7.35 3.59 2.61
C GLY A 290 8.73 3.17 3.08
N SER A 291 9.51 4.10 3.61
CA SER A 291 10.85 3.82 4.18
C SER A 291 10.76 3.28 5.62
N MET A 292 11.76 2.53 6.04
CA MET A 292 11.86 1.98 7.40
C MET A 292 11.90 3.06 8.48
N PHE A 293 11.33 2.74 9.65
CA PHE A 293 11.51 3.56 10.85
C PHE A 293 12.82 3.22 11.57
N PHE A 294 13.07 1.95 11.84
CA PHE A 294 14.21 1.44 12.59
C PHE A 294 15.20 0.70 11.68
N GLY A 295 16.43 0.53 12.14
CA GLY A 295 17.47 -0.16 11.39
C GLY A 295 18.38 0.81 10.63
N ALA A 296 19.51 1.17 11.21
CA ALA A 296 20.52 2.05 10.62
C ALA A 296 21.45 1.27 9.66
N TYR A 297 20.92 0.77 8.56
CA TYR A 297 21.73 0.00 7.60
C TYR A 297 22.50 0.91 6.65
N THR A 298 23.78 0.64 6.46
CA THR A 298 24.61 1.37 5.50
C THR A 298 24.04 1.24 4.09
N GLY A 299 23.76 2.40 3.45
CA GLY A 299 23.24 2.47 2.09
C GLY A 299 21.76 2.12 1.95
N LYS A 300 21.04 1.99 3.05
CA LYS A 300 19.59 1.86 3.08
C LYS A 300 18.93 3.09 3.68
N ASP A 301 17.71 3.36 3.23
CA ASP A 301 16.94 4.49 3.68
C ASP A 301 16.11 4.11 4.91
N SER A 302 16.33 4.84 6.00
CA SER A 302 15.56 4.65 7.23
C SER A 302 15.47 5.96 8.01
N PHE A 303 14.44 6.11 8.83
CA PHE A 303 14.29 7.27 9.69
C PHE A 303 15.45 7.30 10.72
N GLU A 304 15.68 6.18 11.42
CA GLU A 304 16.76 6.06 12.40
C GLU A 304 18.15 6.31 11.82
N GLY A 305 18.45 5.74 10.64
CA GLY A 305 19.80 5.80 10.06
C GLY A 305 20.12 7.11 9.37
N VAL A 306 19.16 7.71 8.66
CA VAL A 306 19.40 8.90 7.83
C VAL A 306 19.03 10.19 8.54
N TYR A 307 18.03 10.17 9.41
CA TYR A 307 17.48 11.35 10.11
C TYR A 307 17.59 11.22 11.64
N ALA A 308 18.70 10.72 12.16
CA ALA A 308 18.87 10.29 13.54
C ALA A 308 18.44 11.32 14.61
N ASN A 309 18.75 12.61 14.43
CA ASN A 309 18.35 13.68 15.36
C ASN A 309 16.82 13.90 15.35
N ASP A 310 16.21 13.92 14.17
CA ASP A 310 14.77 14.06 13.99
C ASP A 310 14.05 12.81 14.54
N PHE A 311 14.62 11.63 14.30
CA PHE A 311 14.10 10.37 14.79
C PHE A 311 14.11 10.29 16.34
N GLN A 312 15.16 10.84 17.00
CA GLN A 312 15.15 10.92 18.46
C GLN A 312 14.00 11.80 18.96
N SER A 313 13.82 12.98 18.36
CA SER A 313 12.69 13.87 18.67
C SER A 313 11.33 13.20 18.40
N PHE A 314 11.23 12.42 17.32
CA PHE A 314 10.03 11.67 16.99
C PHE A 314 9.70 10.60 18.03
N LYS A 315 10.70 9.82 18.50
CA LYS A 315 10.54 8.84 19.58
C LYS A 315 10.07 9.48 20.88
N ASP A 316 10.63 10.65 21.23
CA ASP A 316 10.24 11.38 22.43
C ASP A 316 8.76 11.82 22.37
N LYS A 317 8.29 12.23 21.19
CA LYS A 317 6.87 12.56 20.94
C LYS A 317 5.96 11.33 20.98
N LEU A 318 6.40 10.19 20.41
CA LEU A 318 5.66 8.93 20.51
C LEU A 318 5.45 8.54 21.98
N ARG A 319 6.51 8.61 22.78
CA ARG A 319 6.44 8.32 24.22
C ARG A 319 5.52 9.29 24.96
N ALA A 320 5.63 10.59 24.66
CA ALA A 320 4.83 11.64 25.29
C ALA A 320 3.34 11.60 24.91
N SER A 321 2.99 10.99 23.76
CA SER A 321 1.60 10.89 23.30
C SER A 321 0.79 9.81 24.01
N ASP A 322 1.44 8.97 24.82
CA ASP A 322 0.82 7.84 25.51
C ASP A 322 0.04 6.90 24.55
N GLY A 323 0.46 6.80 23.28
CA GLY A 323 -0.08 5.90 22.29
C GLY A 323 0.47 4.49 22.37
N LEU A 324 -0.26 3.51 21.84
CA LEU A 324 0.19 2.12 21.70
C LEU A 324 0.56 1.86 20.24
N PHE A 325 1.87 1.91 19.90
CA PHE A 325 2.34 1.90 18.52
C PHE A 325 2.98 0.59 18.09
N CYS A 326 2.67 0.14 16.88
CA CYS A 326 3.47 -0.78 16.09
C CYS A 326 3.73 -0.17 14.71
N PHE A 327 4.73 -0.72 13.99
CA PHE A 327 5.26 -0.10 12.78
C PHE A 327 5.25 -1.07 11.61
N GLY A 328 5.02 -0.52 10.41
CA GLY A 328 5.07 -1.24 9.15
C GLY A 328 5.72 -0.40 8.06
N SER A 329 6.63 -1.02 7.28
CA SER A 329 7.39 -0.32 6.25
C SER A 329 7.83 -1.21 5.08
N GLY A 330 8.47 -0.62 4.08
CA GLY A 330 8.94 -1.27 2.85
C GLY A 330 10.39 -0.97 2.49
N ASP A 331 10.67 -0.58 1.24
CA ASP A 331 11.91 -0.06 0.62
C ASP A 331 13.07 -1.06 0.46
N VAL A 332 13.48 -1.78 1.47
CA VAL A 332 14.84 -2.38 1.55
C VAL A 332 15.06 -3.65 0.73
N HIS A 333 14.04 -4.15 0.03
CA HIS A 333 14.05 -5.35 -0.82
C HIS A 333 14.38 -6.67 -0.08
N PHE A 334 14.11 -6.71 1.21
CA PHE A 334 13.99 -7.92 2.02
C PHE A 334 12.96 -7.65 3.12
N SER A 335 12.32 -8.69 3.62
CA SER A 335 11.39 -8.54 4.74
C SER A 335 12.04 -8.97 6.03
N GLU A 336 11.71 -8.26 7.10
CA GLU A 336 12.11 -8.62 8.45
C GLU A 336 11.05 -8.19 9.49
N VAL A 337 11.11 -8.83 10.64
CA VAL A 337 10.41 -8.40 11.85
C VAL A 337 11.44 -8.15 12.93
N MET A 338 11.38 -6.95 13.49
CA MET A 338 12.27 -6.46 14.52
C MET A 338 11.54 -6.31 15.84
N ASP A 339 12.16 -6.74 16.92
CA ASP A 339 11.72 -6.39 18.28
C ASP A 339 12.24 -5.00 18.65
N LEU A 340 11.37 -4.16 19.16
CA LEU A 340 11.74 -2.84 19.67
C LEU A 340 11.85 -2.89 21.19
N GLU A 341 12.92 -2.31 21.69
CA GLU A 341 13.27 -2.28 23.09
C GLU A 341 12.22 -1.50 23.91
N GLU A 342 11.95 -1.93 25.12
CA GLU A 342 10.94 -1.34 26.00
C GLU A 342 11.23 0.14 26.33
N ASP A 343 12.50 0.50 26.44
CA ASP A 343 12.92 1.88 26.73
C ASP A 343 12.68 2.86 25.57
N LEU A 344 12.40 2.36 24.35
CA LEU A 344 12.03 3.22 23.21
C LEU A 344 10.66 3.89 23.38
N LEU A 345 9.66 3.15 23.87
CA LEU A 345 8.28 3.57 23.95
C LEU A 345 7.66 3.46 25.34
N GLY A 346 8.37 2.83 26.30
CA GLY A 346 7.85 2.47 27.61
C GLY A 346 7.17 1.08 27.65
N TYR A 347 7.16 0.37 26.53
CA TYR A 347 6.64 -0.98 26.34
C TYR A 347 7.33 -1.65 25.14
N LYS A 348 7.31 -2.99 25.10
CA LYS A 348 7.82 -3.75 23.96
C LYS A 348 6.92 -3.58 22.74
N SER A 349 7.53 -3.39 21.58
CA SER A 349 6.84 -3.25 20.32
C SER A 349 7.59 -3.95 19.19
N PHE A 350 7.16 -3.75 17.94
CA PHE A 350 7.80 -4.32 16.77
C PHE A 350 7.69 -3.40 15.56
N GLU A 351 8.64 -3.53 14.63
CA GLU A 351 8.49 -3.10 13.24
C GLU A 351 8.45 -4.32 12.34
N MET A 352 7.50 -4.32 11.41
CA MET A 352 7.39 -5.26 10.31
C MET A 352 7.77 -4.55 9.01
N VAL A 353 8.82 -5.04 8.37
CA VAL A 353 9.22 -4.63 7.01
C VAL A 353 8.72 -5.68 6.03
N SER A 354 7.88 -5.28 5.07
CA SER A 354 7.34 -6.16 4.03
C SER A 354 7.85 -5.70 2.66
N SER A 355 8.97 -6.29 2.20
CA SER A 355 9.67 -5.92 0.97
C SER A 355 10.47 -7.12 0.44
N SER A 356 10.44 -7.48 -0.83
CA SER A 356 9.71 -6.88 -1.91
C SER A 356 8.75 -7.90 -2.52
N ILE A 357 7.61 -7.45 -3.04
CA ILE A 357 6.68 -8.40 -3.65
C ILE A 357 7.23 -8.94 -4.98
N HIS A 358 7.80 -8.11 -5.84
CA HIS A 358 8.48 -8.56 -7.06
C HIS A 358 9.51 -7.56 -7.63
N SER A 359 10.09 -6.68 -6.80
CA SER A 359 11.29 -5.94 -7.13
C SER A 359 12.55 -6.80 -6.89
N MET A 360 13.73 -6.25 -7.07
CA MET A 360 15.03 -6.95 -7.04
C MET A 360 15.35 -7.58 -5.67
N ALA A 361 14.59 -8.58 -5.25
CA ALA A 361 14.87 -9.39 -4.07
C ALA A 361 15.93 -10.45 -4.38
N ILE A 362 16.92 -10.58 -3.52
CA ILE A 362 18.02 -11.55 -3.64
C ILE A 362 18.05 -12.38 -2.37
N PRO A 363 17.77 -13.70 -2.43
CA PRO A 363 17.84 -14.58 -1.28
C PRO A 363 19.20 -14.50 -0.59
N GLY A 364 19.21 -14.33 0.72
CA GLY A 364 20.42 -14.14 1.53
C GLY A 364 20.95 -12.70 1.58
N HIS A 365 20.34 -11.76 0.83
CA HIS A 365 20.74 -10.34 0.88
C HIS A 365 20.57 -9.75 2.29
N GLU A 366 19.51 -10.14 2.98
CA GLU A 366 19.23 -9.74 4.37
C GLU A 366 20.35 -10.07 5.35
N MET A 367 21.13 -11.10 5.07
CA MET A 367 22.26 -11.52 5.91
C MET A 367 23.45 -10.55 5.85
N ARG A 368 23.50 -9.67 4.85
CA ARG A 368 24.54 -8.63 4.74
C ARG A 368 24.33 -7.47 5.72
N PHE A 369 23.14 -7.37 6.30
CA PHE A 369 22.76 -6.31 7.23
C PHE A 369 22.60 -6.91 8.62
N SER A 370 23.54 -6.59 9.53
CA SER A 370 23.44 -6.99 10.94
C SER A 370 22.38 -6.15 11.64
N ASN A 371 21.46 -6.80 12.34
CA ASN A 371 20.46 -6.12 13.15
C ASN A 371 20.16 -6.94 14.41
N PRO A 372 20.57 -6.47 15.61
CA PRO A 372 20.33 -7.18 16.86
C PRO A 372 18.84 -7.29 17.21
N ARG A 373 17.99 -6.40 16.67
CA ARG A 373 16.52 -6.41 16.87
C ARG A 373 15.83 -7.47 16.02
N ARG A 374 16.54 -8.03 14.99
CA ARG A 374 15.92 -8.94 14.03
C ARG A 374 15.47 -10.25 14.64
N ARG A 375 14.18 -10.53 14.56
CA ARG A 375 13.56 -11.79 14.97
C ARG A 375 13.47 -12.78 13.81
N ARG A 376 13.04 -12.31 12.64
CA ARG A 376 12.92 -13.09 11.39
C ARG A 376 13.24 -12.20 10.21
N ALA A 377 13.74 -12.79 9.14
CA ALA A 377 13.95 -12.10 7.86
C ALA A 377 13.89 -13.07 6.68
N THR A 378 13.69 -12.51 5.48
CA THR A 378 13.80 -13.22 4.20
C THR A 378 14.14 -12.27 3.06
N GLY A 379 15.08 -12.66 2.21
CA GLY A 379 15.40 -11.97 0.95
C GLY A 379 14.68 -12.54 -0.27
N HIS A 380 13.74 -13.46 -0.10
CA HIS A 380 12.88 -13.91 -1.20
C HIS A 380 11.84 -12.84 -1.56
N HIS A 381 11.32 -12.88 -2.79
CA HIS A 381 10.07 -12.18 -3.10
C HIS A 381 8.96 -12.66 -2.17
N ASN A 382 8.30 -11.74 -1.52
CA ASN A 382 7.32 -12.04 -0.48
C ASN A 382 6.35 -10.88 -0.23
N PHE A 383 5.29 -11.21 0.48
CA PHE A 383 4.40 -10.27 1.17
C PHE A 383 4.17 -10.77 2.59
N THR A 384 3.73 -9.88 3.48
CA THR A 384 3.45 -10.24 4.87
C THR A 384 1.95 -10.18 5.14
N VAL A 385 1.45 -11.14 5.91
CA VAL A 385 0.08 -11.15 6.44
C VAL A 385 0.11 -11.05 7.95
N PHE A 386 -0.62 -10.09 8.49
CA PHE A 386 -0.97 -10.03 9.90
C PHE A 386 -2.31 -10.75 10.11
N ASP A 387 -2.34 -11.67 11.05
CA ASP A 387 -3.53 -12.35 11.54
C ASP A 387 -3.64 -12.09 13.02
N GLY A 388 -4.61 -11.30 13.47
CA GLY A 388 -4.62 -10.92 14.87
C GLY A 388 -5.84 -10.13 15.33
N VAL A 389 -5.73 -9.66 16.58
CA VAL A 389 -6.79 -8.96 17.29
C VAL A 389 -6.24 -7.67 17.91
N PHE A 390 -6.97 -6.59 17.77
CA PHE A 390 -6.69 -5.31 18.41
C PHE A 390 -7.53 -5.11 19.66
N TYR A 391 -6.86 -4.94 20.79
CA TYR A 391 -7.45 -4.55 22.07
C TYR A 391 -7.08 -3.11 22.40
N PRO A 392 -7.78 -2.45 23.34
CA PRO A 392 -7.43 -1.09 23.73
C PRO A 392 -6.02 -0.94 24.32
N ASP A 393 -5.51 -2.00 24.96
CA ASP A 393 -4.26 -2.04 25.74
C ASP A 393 -3.18 -2.94 25.11
N ARG A 394 -3.50 -3.70 24.07
CA ARG A 394 -2.57 -4.64 23.43
C ARG A 394 -2.96 -5.03 22.03
N VAL A 395 -2.01 -5.56 21.29
CA VAL A 395 -2.20 -6.26 20.03
C VAL A 395 -1.71 -7.68 20.18
N GLU A 396 -2.51 -8.65 19.72
CA GLU A 396 -2.17 -10.06 19.75
C GLU A 396 -2.37 -10.67 18.37
N GLY A 397 -1.34 -11.33 17.85
CA GLY A 397 -1.44 -11.95 16.53
C GLY A 397 -0.17 -12.59 16.06
N SER A 398 -0.10 -12.82 14.76
CA SER A 398 1.07 -13.33 14.07
C SER A 398 1.33 -12.56 12.77
N LEU A 399 2.59 -12.46 12.41
CA LEU A 399 3.07 -11.99 11.12
C LEU A 399 3.61 -13.19 10.34
N THR A 400 3.07 -13.42 9.17
CA THR A 400 3.49 -14.51 8.29
C THR A 400 3.96 -13.97 6.96
N ALA A 401 5.21 -14.22 6.60
CA ALA A 401 5.73 -13.94 5.28
C ALA A 401 5.43 -15.10 4.32
N PHE A 402 4.88 -14.80 3.15
CA PHE A 402 4.58 -15.74 2.08
C PHE A 402 5.38 -15.39 0.82
N SER A 403 6.07 -16.38 0.25
CA SER A 403 6.53 -16.33 -1.13
C SER A 403 5.43 -16.86 -2.06
N ALA A 404 5.64 -16.78 -3.37
CA ALA A 404 4.71 -17.35 -4.34
C ALA A 404 4.45 -18.86 -4.12
N ALA A 405 5.45 -19.60 -3.64
CA ALA A 405 5.37 -21.05 -3.52
C ALA A 405 4.91 -21.53 -2.13
N ARG A 406 5.15 -20.75 -1.07
CA ARG A 406 4.96 -21.24 0.30
C ARG A 406 5.00 -20.13 1.35
N LYS A 407 4.53 -20.50 2.54
CA LYS A 407 4.85 -19.78 3.77
C LYS A 407 6.35 -19.86 4.04
N VAL A 408 6.98 -18.70 4.27
CA VAL A 408 8.42 -18.58 4.53
C VAL A 408 8.71 -18.67 6.03
N TYR A 409 8.02 -17.83 6.81
CA TYR A 409 8.07 -17.88 8.28
C TYR A 409 6.76 -17.36 8.88
N THR A 410 6.54 -17.71 10.14
CA THR A 410 5.55 -17.07 11.02
C THR A 410 6.24 -16.66 12.30
N THR A 411 5.88 -15.50 12.83
CA THR A 411 6.39 -14.98 14.11
C THR A 411 5.27 -14.27 14.86
N PRO A 412 5.26 -14.28 16.21
CA PRO A 412 4.28 -13.53 16.97
C PRO A 412 4.32 -12.04 16.65
N ALA A 413 3.16 -11.40 16.64
CA ALA A 413 2.96 -9.96 16.65
C ALA A 413 2.27 -9.62 17.96
N TRP A 414 3.07 -9.19 18.93
CA TRP A 414 2.56 -8.92 20.25
C TRP A 414 3.15 -7.62 20.78
N LEU A 415 2.28 -6.77 21.33
CA LEU A 415 2.66 -5.62 22.14
C LEU A 415 1.60 -5.41 23.21
N ALA A 416 2.01 -4.96 24.37
CA ALA A 416 1.12 -4.55 25.48
C ALA A 416 1.82 -3.50 26.33
N ARG A 417 1.03 -2.66 26.97
CA ARG A 417 1.48 -1.77 28.04
C ARG A 417 1.74 -2.51 29.33
#